data_8e4d7e9dc2f5e0ae29262a2ca3b8136e
#
_entry.id   8e4d7e9dc2f5e0ae29262a2ca3b8136e
#
_cell.length_a   1.000
_cell.length_b   1.000
_cell.length_c   1.000
_cell.angle_alpha   90.00
_cell.angle_beta   90.00
_cell.angle_gamma   90.00
#
_symmetry.space_group_name_H-M   'P 1'
#
loop_
_entity.id
_entity.type
_entity.pdbx_description
1 polymer ?
#
loop_
_entity_poly.entity_id
_entity_poly.type
_entity_poly.pdbx_seq_one_letter_code
_entity_poly.pdbx_strand_id
1 'polypeptide(L)'
;MPALHVAQINFLPVPTGLAHDEVLEQWHSLVDIAELVAAAGTRVTVVQAAAREDRLTRSGIDYHFVDISGVVGMTGRGRRFARLLSEIKADVLHVNGLGFAEDAFAVAQCLPQLPIVIQDHADRPPRWWRRSQWRRWYAAVAGVAFTARELALPFTRAGLFEPQMRLFAIPESSSRFSVGNRVDARTETGLYGDPCVLWVGHLSAGKDPLTVLEGIARATQKLPDLQLWCAFASAPLMDEVQQRIARDARLVGRVHLLGKVAHTDVERLMQSADLFVSGSFAESCGYVVLEALACGVTPVITDIPSFRALTRDGNVGHLWSCGDPTRLADALIAAASNRPSPERVRVHFDAMLSFKAVGRQWADAYAQVHGDRRRRKS
;
A
#
# COMPACT_ATOMS: atom_id res chain seq x y z
N MET A 1 -8.90 29.04 -6.70
CA MET A 1 -9.58 28.25 -7.73
C MET A 1 -10.56 27.32 -7.04
N PRO A 2 -11.71 26.97 -7.62
CA PRO A 2 -12.56 25.94 -7.04
C PRO A 2 -11.75 24.64 -6.88
N ALA A 3 -12.02 23.88 -5.82
CA ALA A 3 -11.38 22.60 -5.60
C ALA A 3 -11.65 21.66 -6.78
N LEU A 4 -10.64 20.93 -7.25
CA LEU A 4 -10.81 19.91 -8.28
C LEU A 4 -11.76 18.82 -7.78
N HIS A 5 -12.58 18.30 -8.67
CA HIS A 5 -13.44 17.15 -8.42
C HIS A 5 -12.80 15.88 -9.03
N VAL A 6 -12.35 14.98 -8.19
CA VAL A 6 -11.73 13.72 -8.58
C VAL A 6 -12.73 12.58 -8.44
N ALA A 7 -12.94 11.82 -9.51
CA ALA A 7 -13.61 10.55 -9.45
C ALA A 7 -12.57 9.44 -9.25
N GLN A 8 -12.60 8.74 -8.11
CA GLN A 8 -11.83 7.52 -7.91
C GLN A 8 -12.64 6.32 -8.35
N ILE A 9 -12.08 5.49 -9.23
CA ILE A 9 -12.80 4.34 -9.78
C ILE A 9 -12.07 3.04 -9.51
N ASN A 10 -12.85 2.04 -9.08
CA ASN A 10 -12.44 0.65 -9.04
C ASN A 10 -13.34 -0.16 -9.99
N PHE A 11 -12.73 -0.72 -11.03
CA PHE A 11 -13.43 -1.54 -12.03
C PHE A 11 -13.57 -3.00 -11.62
N LEU A 12 -12.97 -3.43 -10.50
CA LEU A 12 -13.18 -4.77 -9.96
C LEU A 12 -14.61 -4.87 -9.41
N PRO A 13 -15.47 -5.75 -9.95
CA PRO A 13 -16.84 -5.86 -9.49
C PRO A 13 -16.91 -6.31 -8.02
N VAL A 14 -17.88 -5.76 -7.29
CA VAL A 14 -18.22 -6.26 -5.95
C VAL A 14 -18.63 -7.73 -6.07
N PRO A 15 -18.10 -8.63 -5.23
CA PRO A 15 -18.50 -10.03 -5.20
C PRO A 15 -20.01 -10.19 -4.96
N THR A 16 -20.61 -11.16 -5.65
CA THR A 16 -22.03 -11.47 -5.50
C THR A 16 -22.33 -11.85 -4.04
N GLY A 17 -23.33 -11.22 -3.45
CA GLY A 17 -23.78 -11.50 -2.07
C GLY A 17 -23.10 -10.63 -1.01
N LEU A 18 -22.08 -9.83 -1.33
CA LEU A 18 -21.52 -8.84 -0.41
C LEU A 18 -22.38 -7.57 -0.45
N ALA A 19 -22.84 -7.08 0.70
CA ALA A 19 -23.56 -5.83 0.81
C ALA A 19 -22.62 -4.63 0.56
N HIS A 20 -23.15 -3.52 0.02
CA HIS A 20 -22.29 -2.40 -0.37
C HIS A 20 -21.70 -1.64 0.82
N ASP A 21 -22.38 -1.60 1.95
CA ASP A 21 -21.84 -1.11 3.23
C ASP A 21 -20.71 -1.99 3.75
N GLU A 22 -20.85 -3.32 3.66
CA GLU A 22 -19.77 -4.26 4.01
C GLU A 22 -18.53 -4.08 3.10
N VAL A 23 -18.70 -3.71 1.82
CA VAL A 23 -17.58 -3.36 0.93
C VAL A 23 -16.78 -2.20 1.52
N LEU A 24 -17.46 -1.15 2.02
CA LEU A 24 -16.80 0.00 2.63
C LEU A 24 -16.14 -0.32 3.98
N GLU A 25 -16.54 -1.40 4.62
CA GLU A 25 -15.90 -1.89 5.84
C GLU A 25 -14.70 -2.81 5.56
N GLN A 26 -14.78 -3.64 4.52
CA GLN A 26 -13.78 -4.66 4.23
C GLN A 26 -12.67 -4.18 3.27
N TRP A 27 -12.99 -3.26 2.34
CA TRP A 27 -12.06 -2.77 1.34
C TRP A 27 -11.42 -1.45 1.81
N HIS A 28 -10.60 -1.54 2.85
CA HIS A 28 -9.96 -0.37 3.46
C HIS A 28 -9.25 0.53 2.45
N SER A 29 -8.54 -0.03 1.46
CA SER A 29 -7.85 0.76 0.45
C SER A 29 -8.79 1.64 -0.38
N LEU A 30 -10.01 1.15 -0.71
CA LEU A 30 -11.01 1.93 -1.44
C LEU A 30 -11.43 3.18 -0.65
N VAL A 31 -11.61 3.03 0.66
CA VAL A 31 -12.05 4.11 1.55
C VAL A 31 -10.87 5.04 1.89
N ASP A 32 -9.75 4.48 2.30
CA ASP A 32 -8.60 5.25 2.76
C ASP A 32 -8.03 6.15 1.67
N ILE A 33 -7.91 5.68 0.42
CA ILE A 33 -7.43 6.50 -0.70
C ILE A 33 -8.38 7.68 -0.94
N ALA A 34 -9.69 7.48 -0.84
CA ALA A 34 -10.66 8.55 -1.00
C ALA A 34 -10.58 9.58 0.14
N GLU A 35 -10.52 9.11 1.38
CA GLU A 35 -10.48 9.96 2.56
C GLU A 35 -9.18 10.77 2.66
N LEU A 36 -8.02 10.18 2.29
CA LEU A 36 -6.76 10.94 2.30
C LEU A 36 -6.74 12.08 1.26
N VAL A 37 -7.34 11.87 0.10
CA VAL A 37 -7.47 12.90 -0.95
C VAL A 37 -8.46 13.98 -0.51
N ALA A 38 -9.59 13.60 0.09
CA ALA A 38 -10.57 14.53 0.63
C ALA A 38 -10.00 15.36 1.78
N ALA A 39 -9.19 14.76 2.67
CA ALA A 39 -8.52 15.46 3.77
C ALA A 39 -7.54 16.56 3.30
N ALA A 40 -7.09 16.51 2.05
CA ALA A 40 -6.29 17.57 1.42
C ALA A 40 -7.12 18.69 0.77
N GLY A 41 -8.45 18.67 0.92
CA GLY A 41 -9.34 19.67 0.37
C GLY A 41 -9.77 19.43 -1.08
N THR A 42 -9.50 18.27 -1.65
CA THR A 42 -9.99 17.85 -2.97
C THR A 42 -11.38 17.26 -2.84
N ARG A 43 -12.32 17.64 -3.70
CA ARG A 43 -13.62 16.97 -3.77
C ARG A 43 -13.46 15.60 -4.38
N VAL A 44 -13.96 14.55 -3.72
CA VAL A 44 -13.85 13.16 -4.16
C VAL A 44 -15.23 12.52 -4.29
N THR A 45 -15.41 11.75 -5.35
CA THR A 45 -16.50 10.79 -5.50
C THR A 45 -15.90 9.43 -5.83
N VAL A 46 -16.28 8.39 -5.12
CA VAL A 46 -15.85 7.02 -5.40
C VAL A 46 -16.86 6.35 -6.33
N VAL A 47 -16.36 5.67 -7.35
CA VAL A 47 -17.17 4.92 -8.32
C VAL A 47 -16.73 3.47 -8.27
N GLN A 48 -17.63 2.57 -7.89
CA GLN A 48 -17.36 1.16 -7.70
C GLN A 48 -18.21 0.32 -8.67
N ALA A 49 -17.57 -0.57 -9.45
CA ALA A 49 -18.31 -1.52 -10.27
C ALA A 49 -19.07 -2.51 -9.39
N ALA A 50 -20.33 -2.79 -9.71
CA ALA A 50 -21.21 -3.66 -8.93
C ALA A 50 -22.18 -4.44 -9.83
N ALA A 51 -22.96 -5.33 -9.22
CA ALA A 51 -24.06 -6.05 -9.90
C ALA A 51 -25.43 -5.36 -9.74
N ARG A 52 -25.51 -4.29 -8.98
CA ARG A 52 -26.70 -3.44 -8.80
C ARG A 52 -26.28 -1.99 -8.54
N GLU A 53 -27.13 -1.05 -8.90
CA GLU A 53 -26.94 0.36 -8.56
C GLU A 53 -27.22 0.62 -7.09
N ASP A 54 -26.38 1.47 -6.51
CA ASP A 54 -26.57 1.97 -5.15
C ASP A 54 -25.79 3.28 -4.97
N ARG A 55 -26.13 4.02 -3.92
CA ARG A 55 -25.41 5.23 -3.53
C ARG A 55 -25.34 5.32 -2.02
N LEU A 56 -24.14 5.40 -1.49
CA LEU A 56 -23.85 5.57 -0.07
C LEU A 56 -23.04 6.85 0.14
N THR A 57 -23.14 7.43 1.33
CA THR A 57 -22.29 8.54 1.74
C THR A 57 -21.59 8.15 3.04
N ARG A 58 -20.25 8.28 3.06
CA ARG A 58 -19.44 8.00 4.25
C ARG A 58 -18.39 9.10 4.40
N SER A 59 -18.23 9.66 5.59
CA SER A 59 -17.26 10.73 5.88
C SER A 59 -17.36 11.92 4.91
N GLY A 60 -18.56 12.23 4.41
CA GLY A 60 -18.78 13.31 3.44
C GLY A 60 -18.37 12.99 2.00
N ILE A 61 -18.02 11.76 1.71
CA ILE A 61 -17.67 11.27 0.37
C ILE A 61 -18.84 10.44 -0.18
N ASP A 62 -19.23 10.73 -1.43
CA ASP A 62 -20.24 9.96 -2.15
C ASP A 62 -19.62 8.72 -2.79
N TYR A 63 -20.21 7.55 -2.56
CA TYR A 63 -19.86 6.26 -3.17
C TYR A 63 -21.00 5.83 -4.09
N HIS A 64 -20.71 5.74 -5.39
CA HIS A 64 -21.62 5.27 -6.42
C HIS A 64 -21.26 3.84 -6.83
N PHE A 65 -22.15 2.91 -6.57
CA PHE A 65 -22.07 1.55 -7.08
C PHE A 65 -22.78 1.50 -8.43
N VAL A 66 -22.02 1.18 -9.48
CA VAL A 66 -22.49 1.19 -10.86
C VAL A 66 -22.78 -0.21 -11.30
N ASP A 67 -24.03 -0.48 -11.65
CA ASP A 67 -24.44 -1.77 -12.21
C ASP A 67 -23.80 -1.99 -13.59
N ILE A 68 -22.96 -3.03 -13.66
CA ILE A 68 -22.35 -3.52 -14.88
C ILE A 68 -22.88 -4.91 -15.30
N SER A 69 -23.91 -5.42 -14.62
CA SER A 69 -24.58 -6.65 -14.99
C SER A 69 -25.21 -6.52 -16.39
N GLY A 70 -25.00 -7.49 -17.24
CA GLY A 70 -25.49 -7.45 -18.62
C GLY A 70 -24.78 -6.45 -19.56
N VAL A 71 -23.77 -5.70 -19.09
CA VAL A 71 -22.98 -4.81 -19.94
C VAL A 71 -21.93 -5.62 -20.70
N VAL A 72 -22.07 -5.70 -22.04
CA VAL A 72 -21.18 -6.48 -22.88
C VAL A 72 -20.06 -5.62 -23.47
N GLY A 73 -18.83 -6.11 -23.28
CA GLY A 73 -17.63 -5.57 -23.93
C GLY A 73 -17.15 -4.23 -23.37
N MET A 74 -15.93 -3.87 -23.80
CA MET A 74 -15.22 -2.66 -23.38
C MET A 74 -16.02 -1.38 -23.63
N THR A 75 -16.55 -1.22 -24.84
CA THR A 75 -17.29 -0.02 -25.22
C THR A 75 -18.55 0.20 -24.37
N GLY A 76 -19.26 -0.89 -24.03
CA GLY A 76 -20.44 -0.81 -23.16
C GLY A 76 -20.07 -0.33 -21.75
N ARG A 77 -19.04 -0.92 -21.16
CA ARG A 77 -18.52 -0.50 -19.85
C ARG A 77 -18.07 0.96 -19.88
N GLY A 78 -17.26 1.35 -20.87
CA GLY A 78 -16.80 2.73 -21.03
C GLY A 78 -17.93 3.74 -21.05
N ARG A 79 -19.02 3.49 -21.83
CA ARG A 79 -20.20 4.36 -21.88
C ARG A 79 -20.93 4.43 -20.55
N ARG A 80 -21.06 3.30 -19.85
CA ARG A 80 -21.76 3.24 -18.55
C ARG A 80 -21.10 4.13 -17.52
N PHE A 81 -19.79 4.01 -17.35
CA PHE A 81 -19.03 4.86 -16.44
C PHE A 81 -18.95 6.31 -16.91
N ALA A 82 -18.75 6.56 -18.21
CA ALA A 82 -18.63 7.91 -18.76
C ALA A 82 -19.90 8.74 -18.52
N ARG A 83 -21.08 8.13 -18.55
CA ARG A 83 -22.33 8.81 -18.23
C ARG A 83 -22.28 9.38 -16.81
N LEU A 84 -22.01 8.54 -15.80
CA LEU A 84 -21.91 8.99 -14.41
C LEU A 84 -20.81 10.05 -14.22
N LEU A 85 -19.62 9.84 -14.80
CA LEU A 85 -18.50 10.79 -14.70
C LEU A 85 -18.85 12.16 -15.27
N SER A 86 -19.66 12.21 -16.34
CA SER A 86 -20.18 13.46 -16.90
C SER A 86 -21.23 14.11 -15.99
N GLU A 87 -22.15 13.32 -15.42
CA GLU A 87 -23.19 13.80 -14.50
C GLU A 87 -22.60 14.45 -13.25
N ILE A 88 -21.57 13.80 -12.65
CA ILE A 88 -20.88 14.33 -11.47
C ILE A 88 -19.88 15.44 -11.82
N LYS A 89 -19.61 15.69 -13.09
CA LYS A 89 -18.65 16.70 -13.59
C LYS A 89 -17.25 16.50 -13.02
N ALA A 90 -16.72 15.29 -13.13
CA ALA A 90 -15.35 14.98 -12.69
C ALA A 90 -14.32 15.74 -13.52
N ASP A 91 -13.34 16.37 -12.85
CA ASP A 91 -12.19 17.05 -13.48
C ASP A 91 -11.02 16.10 -13.77
N VAL A 92 -10.87 15.03 -12.96
CA VAL A 92 -9.83 14.02 -13.08
C VAL A 92 -10.43 12.64 -12.76
N LEU A 93 -10.03 11.63 -13.50
CA LEU A 93 -10.31 10.22 -13.18
C LEU A 93 -9.07 9.57 -12.56
N HIS A 94 -9.21 9.02 -11.37
CA HIS A 94 -8.22 8.21 -10.70
C HIS A 94 -8.64 6.74 -10.71
N VAL A 95 -7.85 5.89 -11.35
CA VAL A 95 -8.12 4.45 -11.50
C VAL A 95 -7.23 3.65 -10.55
N ASN A 96 -7.83 2.80 -9.74
CA ASN A 96 -7.13 1.92 -8.81
C ASN A 96 -6.76 0.60 -9.52
N GLY A 97 -5.50 0.45 -9.89
CA GLY A 97 -4.92 -0.74 -10.54
C GLY A 97 -4.53 -0.52 -12.00
N LEU A 98 -3.25 -0.76 -12.30
CA LEU A 98 -2.71 -0.71 -13.68
C LEU A 98 -3.35 -1.77 -14.59
N GLY A 99 -3.85 -2.85 -14.00
CA GLY A 99 -4.59 -3.91 -14.71
C GLY A 99 -5.84 -3.44 -15.43
N PHE A 100 -6.41 -2.29 -15.05
CA PHE A 100 -7.62 -1.70 -15.64
C PHE A 100 -7.35 -0.71 -16.77
N ALA A 101 -6.18 -0.78 -17.42
CA ALA A 101 -5.84 0.09 -18.56
C ALA A 101 -6.85 0.01 -19.71
N GLU A 102 -7.45 -1.17 -19.97
CA GLU A 102 -8.51 -1.36 -20.97
C GLU A 102 -9.77 -0.57 -20.63
N ASP A 103 -10.23 -0.65 -19.38
CA ASP A 103 -11.43 0.05 -18.92
C ASP A 103 -11.18 1.58 -18.88
N ALA A 104 -10.00 2.02 -18.45
CA ALA A 104 -9.56 3.41 -18.51
C ALA A 104 -9.57 3.95 -19.95
N PHE A 105 -9.05 3.17 -20.91
CA PHE A 105 -9.09 3.51 -22.34
C PHE A 105 -10.52 3.61 -22.84
N ALA A 106 -11.41 2.70 -22.45
CA ALA A 106 -12.81 2.73 -22.85
C ALA A 106 -13.53 4.00 -22.36
N VAL A 107 -13.26 4.44 -21.14
CA VAL A 107 -13.76 5.71 -20.61
C VAL A 107 -13.16 6.89 -21.40
N ALA A 108 -11.86 6.87 -21.69
CA ALA A 108 -11.19 7.92 -22.46
C ALA A 108 -11.75 8.10 -23.88
N GLN A 109 -12.23 7.01 -24.52
CA GLN A 109 -12.91 7.09 -25.82
C GLN A 109 -14.24 7.85 -25.75
N CYS A 110 -14.91 7.80 -24.61
CA CYS A 110 -16.18 8.51 -24.37
C CYS A 110 -15.96 9.94 -23.86
N LEU A 111 -14.92 10.14 -23.06
CA LEU A 111 -14.56 11.39 -22.39
C LEU A 111 -13.10 11.77 -22.67
N PRO A 112 -12.74 12.09 -23.93
CA PRO A 112 -11.34 12.34 -24.32
C PRO A 112 -10.74 13.56 -23.62
N GLN A 113 -11.55 14.38 -22.95
CA GLN A 113 -11.09 15.55 -22.22
C GLN A 113 -10.80 15.30 -20.75
N LEU A 114 -11.21 14.17 -20.20
CA LEU A 114 -11.00 13.80 -18.80
C LEU A 114 -9.58 13.23 -18.65
N PRO A 115 -8.66 13.89 -17.92
CA PRO A 115 -7.34 13.32 -17.66
C PRO A 115 -7.48 12.13 -16.71
N ILE A 116 -6.72 11.06 -17.02
CA ILE A 116 -6.73 9.81 -16.26
C ILE A 116 -5.38 9.62 -15.59
N VAL A 117 -5.40 9.32 -14.30
CA VAL A 117 -4.26 8.83 -13.53
C VAL A 117 -4.55 7.41 -13.07
N ILE A 118 -3.58 6.51 -13.20
CA ILE A 118 -3.71 5.13 -12.72
C ILE A 118 -2.69 4.89 -11.61
N GLN A 119 -3.14 4.28 -10.52
CA GLN A 119 -2.32 3.90 -9.37
C GLN A 119 -1.95 2.41 -9.44
N ASP A 120 -0.70 2.08 -9.13
CA ASP A 120 -0.22 0.70 -8.99
C ASP A 120 -0.78 0.02 -7.73
N HIS A 121 -1.20 -1.23 -7.89
CA HIS A 121 -1.62 -2.13 -6.81
C HIS A 121 -0.93 -3.49 -6.94
N ALA A 122 0.41 -3.49 -6.97
CA ALA A 122 1.25 -4.67 -7.20
C ALA A 122 1.07 -5.31 -8.60
N ASP A 123 0.78 -4.48 -9.58
CA ASP A 123 0.58 -4.92 -10.95
C ASP A 123 1.89 -5.38 -11.61
N ARG A 124 1.77 -6.20 -12.63
CA ARG A 124 2.90 -6.67 -13.45
C ARG A 124 2.69 -6.31 -14.91
N PRO A 125 3.78 -6.02 -15.66
CA PRO A 125 3.67 -5.82 -17.09
C PRO A 125 3.04 -7.03 -17.78
N PRO A 126 2.20 -6.80 -18.81
CA PRO A 126 1.61 -7.89 -19.57
C PRO A 126 2.67 -8.71 -20.29
N ARG A 127 2.33 -9.95 -20.64
CA ARG A 127 3.17 -10.81 -21.49
C ARG A 127 3.51 -10.11 -22.80
N TRP A 128 4.69 -10.37 -23.37
CA TRP A 128 5.27 -9.64 -24.50
C TRP A 128 4.33 -9.49 -25.70
N TRP A 129 3.51 -10.53 -26.02
CA TRP A 129 2.56 -10.49 -27.14
C TRP A 129 1.34 -9.60 -26.93
N ARG A 130 1.07 -9.19 -25.70
CA ARG A 130 -0.01 -8.24 -25.38
C ARG A 130 0.47 -6.79 -25.26
N ARG A 131 1.77 -6.54 -25.31
CA ARG A 131 2.35 -5.20 -25.01
C ARG A 131 1.89 -4.13 -25.99
N SER A 132 1.73 -4.44 -27.29
CA SER A 132 1.23 -3.47 -28.27
C SER A 132 -0.18 -2.98 -27.95
N GLN A 133 -1.06 -3.90 -27.55
CA GLN A 133 -2.42 -3.59 -27.15
C GLN A 133 -2.43 -2.73 -25.86
N TRP A 134 -1.63 -3.12 -24.86
CA TRP A 134 -1.53 -2.39 -23.60
C TRP A 134 -0.92 -1.01 -23.77
N ARG A 135 0.09 -0.85 -24.62
CA ARG A 135 0.64 0.47 -25.01
C ARG A 135 -0.44 1.38 -25.56
N ARG A 136 -1.30 0.87 -26.44
CA ARG A 136 -2.44 1.62 -26.97
C ARG A 136 -3.39 2.08 -25.86
N TRP A 137 -3.66 1.23 -24.87
CA TRP A 137 -4.52 1.59 -23.75
C TRP A 137 -3.88 2.65 -22.85
N TYR A 138 -2.60 2.49 -22.53
CA TYR A 138 -1.88 3.47 -21.73
C TYR A 138 -1.67 4.81 -22.44
N ALA A 139 -1.71 4.88 -23.75
CA ALA A 139 -1.61 6.14 -24.49
C ALA A 139 -2.73 7.14 -24.15
N ALA A 140 -3.85 6.69 -23.58
CA ALA A 140 -4.93 7.53 -23.08
C ALA A 140 -4.71 8.05 -21.66
N VAL A 141 -3.68 7.56 -20.94
CA VAL A 141 -3.41 7.86 -19.53
C VAL A 141 -2.46 9.07 -19.44
N ALA A 142 -2.80 10.03 -18.59
CA ALA A 142 -2.01 11.24 -18.38
C ALA A 142 -0.87 11.03 -17.38
N GLY A 143 -1.05 10.12 -16.43
CA GLY A 143 -0.04 9.79 -15.42
C GLY A 143 -0.27 8.47 -14.73
N VAL A 144 0.81 7.91 -14.20
CA VAL A 144 0.78 6.70 -13.37
C VAL A 144 1.51 6.97 -12.06
N ALA A 145 1.03 6.37 -10.99
CA ALA A 145 1.60 6.51 -9.66
C ALA A 145 2.05 5.15 -9.12
N PHE A 146 3.23 5.16 -8.51
CA PHE A 146 3.83 4.02 -7.78
C PHE A 146 4.35 4.55 -6.45
N THR A 147 4.48 3.68 -5.45
CA THR A 147 5.10 4.08 -4.17
C THR A 147 6.55 4.56 -4.36
N ALA A 148 7.28 3.94 -5.28
CA ALA A 148 8.62 4.32 -5.68
C ALA A 148 8.76 4.36 -7.21
N ARG A 149 9.55 5.29 -7.76
CA ARG A 149 9.73 5.40 -9.23
C ARG A 149 10.34 4.15 -9.85
N GLU A 150 11.16 3.44 -9.12
CA GLU A 150 11.81 2.20 -9.56
C GLU A 150 10.80 1.08 -9.84
N LEU A 151 9.63 1.09 -9.20
CA LEU A 151 8.56 0.14 -9.46
C LEU A 151 7.96 0.29 -10.87
N ALA A 152 8.09 1.46 -11.49
CA ALA A 152 7.70 1.68 -12.87
C ALA A 152 8.68 1.07 -13.90
N LEU A 153 9.92 0.74 -13.51
CA LEU A 153 10.96 0.27 -14.44
C LEU A 153 10.55 -0.94 -15.29
N PRO A 154 9.88 -1.98 -14.76
CA PRO A 154 9.45 -3.11 -15.58
C PRO A 154 8.49 -2.68 -16.71
N PHE A 155 7.59 -1.73 -16.45
CA PHE A 155 6.64 -1.19 -17.43
C PHE A 155 7.34 -0.30 -18.47
N THR A 156 8.25 0.56 -18.01
CA THR A 156 9.02 1.45 -18.87
C THR A 156 9.95 0.65 -19.81
N ARG A 157 10.67 -0.36 -19.28
CA ARG A 157 11.50 -1.27 -20.09
C ARG A 157 10.70 -2.10 -21.08
N ALA A 158 9.43 -2.39 -20.75
CA ALA A 158 8.52 -3.05 -21.68
C ALA A 158 7.96 -2.09 -22.76
N GLY A 159 8.30 -0.80 -22.71
CA GLY A 159 7.86 0.23 -23.65
C GLY A 159 6.36 0.50 -23.57
N LEU A 160 5.76 0.40 -22.38
CA LEU A 160 4.31 0.54 -22.20
C LEU A 160 3.87 1.98 -21.98
N PHE A 161 4.76 2.81 -21.44
CA PHE A 161 4.45 4.20 -21.11
C PHE A 161 5.01 5.14 -22.16
N GLU A 162 4.20 6.10 -22.59
CA GLU A 162 4.60 7.15 -23.51
C GLU A 162 5.55 8.15 -22.81
N PRO A 163 6.51 8.77 -23.54
CA PRO A 163 7.48 9.70 -22.94
C PRO A 163 6.86 10.90 -22.21
N GLN A 164 5.68 11.34 -22.65
CA GLN A 164 4.94 12.45 -22.03
C GLN A 164 4.08 12.06 -20.84
N MET A 165 3.94 10.75 -20.55
CA MET A 165 3.19 10.27 -19.37
C MET A 165 3.94 10.65 -18.10
N ARG A 166 3.23 11.23 -17.14
CA ARG A 166 3.81 11.58 -15.85
C ARG A 166 3.97 10.34 -14.96
N LEU A 167 5.14 10.22 -14.35
CA LEU A 167 5.43 9.21 -13.32
C LEU A 167 5.47 9.89 -11.96
N PHE A 168 4.52 9.53 -11.09
CA PHE A 168 4.45 10.00 -9.73
C PHE A 168 5.01 8.95 -8.76
N ALA A 169 5.72 9.42 -7.73
CA ALA A 169 6.12 8.59 -6.59
C ALA A 169 5.26 9.01 -5.40
N ILE A 170 4.16 8.29 -5.18
CA ILE A 170 3.17 8.58 -4.13
C ILE A 170 2.79 7.24 -3.48
N PRO A 171 2.87 7.11 -2.15
CA PRO A 171 2.40 5.92 -1.45
C PRO A 171 0.94 5.60 -1.81
N GLU A 172 0.65 4.32 -1.90
CA GLU A 172 -0.69 3.82 -2.27
C GLU A 172 -1.75 4.29 -1.27
N SER A 173 -1.40 4.30 0.03
CA SER A 173 -2.24 4.76 1.12
C SER A 173 -1.38 5.29 2.28
N SER A 174 -1.98 5.36 3.46
CA SER A 174 -1.36 5.77 4.72
C SER A 174 -1.81 4.84 5.85
N SER A 175 -1.53 5.20 7.11
CA SER A 175 -2.02 4.50 8.29
C SER A 175 -2.71 5.46 9.25
N ARG A 176 -3.76 4.97 9.94
CA ARG A 176 -4.47 5.67 11.02
C ARG A 176 -3.87 5.41 12.39
N PHE A 177 -2.87 4.52 12.46
CA PHE A 177 -2.22 4.17 13.69
C PHE A 177 -1.50 5.36 14.31
N SER A 178 -1.31 5.30 15.62
CA SER A 178 -0.74 6.37 16.40
C SER A 178 0.30 5.86 17.39
N VAL A 179 1.16 6.76 17.85
CA VAL A 179 2.09 6.47 18.93
C VAL A 179 1.30 6.23 20.22
N GLY A 180 1.59 5.11 20.90
CA GLY A 180 1.00 4.75 22.18
C GLY A 180 2.01 4.74 23.32
N ASN A 181 1.51 4.50 24.54
CA ASN A 181 2.37 4.19 25.68
C ASN A 181 2.82 2.73 25.58
N ARG A 182 4.12 2.48 25.43
CA ARG A 182 4.67 1.13 25.28
C ARG A 182 4.48 0.27 26.51
N VAL A 183 4.56 0.83 27.71
CA VAL A 183 4.39 0.07 28.95
C VAL A 183 2.95 -0.45 29.06
N ASP A 184 1.98 0.44 28.79
CA ASP A 184 0.57 0.06 28.81
C ASP A 184 0.26 -0.98 27.73
N ALA A 185 0.79 -0.76 26.52
CA ALA A 185 0.61 -1.69 25.41
C ALA A 185 1.19 -3.07 25.71
N ARG A 186 2.37 -3.18 26.30
CA ARG A 186 2.97 -4.45 26.74
C ARG A 186 2.16 -5.13 27.84
N THR A 187 1.61 -4.36 28.76
CA THR A 187 0.73 -4.90 29.81
C THR A 187 -0.52 -5.53 29.22
N GLU A 188 -1.11 -4.89 28.20
CA GLU A 188 -2.34 -5.39 27.55
C GLU A 188 -2.08 -6.57 26.61
N THR A 189 -0.98 -6.52 25.84
CA THR A 189 -0.67 -7.54 24.83
C THR A 189 0.13 -8.72 25.36
N GLY A 190 0.81 -8.55 26.49
CA GLY A 190 1.73 -9.53 27.02
C GLY A 190 3.05 -9.65 26.25
N LEU A 191 3.33 -8.76 25.29
CA LEU A 191 4.59 -8.76 24.55
C LEU A 191 5.73 -8.30 25.44
N TYR A 192 6.88 -8.99 25.33
CA TYR A 192 8.11 -8.66 26.05
C TYR A 192 9.34 -8.91 25.18
N GLY A 193 10.49 -8.48 25.65
CA GLY A 193 11.80 -8.62 25.00
C GLY A 193 12.60 -7.34 25.03
N ASP A 194 13.93 -7.49 24.90
CA ASP A 194 14.86 -6.38 24.74
C ASP A 194 15.92 -6.74 23.69
N PRO A 195 15.66 -6.35 22.42
CA PRO A 195 14.47 -5.72 21.89
C PRO A 195 13.27 -6.68 21.73
N CYS A 196 12.04 -6.13 21.87
CA CYS A 196 10.81 -6.75 21.43
C CYS A 196 10.64 -6.49 19.93
N VAL A 197 10.75 -7.53 19.12
CA VAL A 197 10.68 -7.47 17.65
C VAL A 197 9.32 -8.00 17.21
N LEU A 198 8.62 -7.26 16.36
CA LEU A 198 7.34 -7.66 15.80
C LEU A 198 7.44 -7.93 14.30
N TRP A 199 6.87 -9.04 13.87
CA TRP A 199 6.55 -9.37 12.49
C TRP A 199 5.04 -9.34 12.30
N VAL A 200 4.57 -8.66 11.27
CA VAL A 200 3.16 -8.72 10.84
C VAL A 200 3.13 -8.99 9.33
N GLY A 201 2.54 -10.11 8.93
CA GLY A 201 2.48 -10.49 7.52
C GLY A 201 2.31 -11.99 7.31
N HIS A 202 2.03 -12.41 6.08
CA HIS A 202 1.87 -13.84 5.77
C HIS A 202 3.19 -14.60 5.94
N LEU A 203 3.14 -15.82 6.47
CA LEU A 203 4.28 -16.74 6.47
C LEU A 203 4.37 -17.43 5.11
N SER A 204 4.79 -16.69 4.10
CA SER A 204 4.88 -17.13 2.70
C SER A 204 6.27 -16.90 2.12
N ALA A 205 6.61 -17.60 1.02
CA ALA A 205 7.92 -17.46 0.37
C ALA A 205 8.24 -16.00 -0.03
N GLY A 206 7.23 -15.22 -0.46
CA GLY A 206 7.42 -13.80 -0.82
C GLY A 206 7.76 -12.89 0.35
N LYS A 207 7.48 -13.32 1.58
CA LYS A 207 7.78 -12.60 2.84
C LYS A 207 9.02 -13.12 3.55
N ASP A 208 9.56 -14.27 3.13
CA ASP A 208 10.82 -14.89 3.58
C ASP A 208 10.97 -15.05 5.11
N PRO A 209 10.02 -15.74 5.77
CA PRO A 209 10.10 -15.93 7.22
C PRO A 209 11.32 -16.77 7.65
N LEU A 210 11.83 -17.67 6.80
CA LEU A 210 12.95 -18.55 7.15
C LEU A 210 14.26 -17.78 7.24
N THR A 211 14.53 -16.86 6.32
CA THR A 211 15.69 -15.96 6.42
C THR A 211 15.57 -15.05 7.64
N VAL A 212 14.36 -14.57 7.95
CA VAL A 212 14.16 -13.76 9.17
C VAL A 212 14.46 -14.57 10.42
N LEU A 213 13.98 -15.80 10.54
CA LEU A 213 14.30 -16.68 11.68
C LEU A 213 15.81 -16.92 11.81
N GLU A 214 16.52 -17.16 10.70
CA GLU A 214 17.97 -17.33 10.73
C GLU A 214 18.69 -16.05 11.17
N GLY A 215 18.25 -14.87 10.71
CA GLY A 215 18.77 -13.57 11.13
C GLY A 215 18.55 -13.32 12.63
N ILE A 216 17.35 -13.61 13.13
CA ILE A 216 17.03 -13.57 14.56
C ILE A 216 17.96 -14.50 15.35
N ALA A 217 18.10 -15.76 14.93
CA ALA A 217 18.97 -16.72 15.59
C ALA A 217 20.43 -16.25 15.70
N ARG A 218 20.94 -15.55 14.70
CA ARG A 218 22.28 -14.93 14.72
C ARG A 218 22.33 -13.73 15.65
N ALA A 219 21.32 -12.88 15.61
CA ALA A 219 21.26 -11.66 16.44
C ALA A 219 21.23 -11.98 17.94
N THR A 220 20.65 -13.10 18.37
CA THR A 220 20.58 -13.50 19.80
C THR A 220 21.94 -13.65 20.47
N GLN A 221 23.02 -13.85 19.71
CA GLN A 221 24.37 -13.90 20.25
C GLN A 221 24.81 -12.57 20.88
N LYS A 222 24.30 -11.45 20.37
CA LYS A 222 24.57 -10.09 20.85
C LYS A 222 23.37 -9.49 21.59
N LEU A 223 22.19 -10.01 21.36
CA LEU A 223 20.91 -9.56 21.92
C LEU A 223 20.24 -10.75 22.66
N PRO A 224 20.75 -11.11 23.85
CA PRO A 224 20.29 -12.33 24.56
C PRO A 224 18.82 -12.29 24.97
N ASP A 225 18.24 -11.11 25.16
CA ASP A 225 16.85 -10.93 25.59
C ASP A 225 15.89 -10.59 24.42
N LEU A 226 16.39 -10.68 23.16
CA LEU A 226 15.56 -10.48 21.98
C LEU A 226 14.42 -11.51 21.94
N GLN A 227 13.20 -11.01 21.70
CA GLN A 227 12.02 -11.85 21.45
C GLN A 227 11.40 -11.44 20.11
N LEU A 228 10.98 -12.42 19.31
CA LEU A 228 10.26 -12.24 18.05
C LEU A 228 8.79 -12.67 18.20
N TRP A 229 7.88 -11.76 17.88
CA TRP A 229 6.44 -11.99 17.89
C TRP A 229 5.90 -11.93 16.48
N CYS A 230 5.19 -12.96 16.02
CA CYS A 230 4.71 -13.09 14.65
C CYS A 230 3.19 -13.14 14.59
N ALA A 231 2.56 -12.09 14.05
CA ALA A 231 1.14 -12.05 13.71
C ALA A 231 0.96 -12.31 12.20
N PHE A 232 0.09 -13.26 11.84
CA PHE A 232 -0.10 -13.66 10.45
C PHE A 232 -1.50 -14.25 10.21
N ALA A 233 -2.12 -13.91 9.07
CA ALA A 233 -3.43 -14.46 8.69
C ALA A 233 -3.31 -15.73 7.82
N SER A 234 -2.28 -15.80 6.96
CA SER A 234 -2.00 -16.93 6.08
C SER A 234 -0.59 -17.44 6.31
N ALA A 235 -0.42 -18.76 6.35
CA ALA A 235 0.84 -19.37 6.73
C ALA A 235 1.17 -20.63 5.89
N PRO A 236 1.35 -20.49 4.56
CA PRO A 236 1.69 -21.64 3.72
C PRO A 236 3.03 -22.30 4.07
N LEU A 237 3.92 -21.62 4.79
CA LEU A 237 5.21 -22.15 5.29
C LEU A 237 5.18 -22.46 6.80
N MET A 238 4.00 -22.77 7.37
CA MET A 238 3.88 -23.00 8.82
C MET A 238 4.77 -24.16 9.29
N ASP A 239 4.73 -25.29 8.59
CA ASP A 239 5.49 -26.49 8.98
C ASP A 239 7.01 -26.24 8.96
N GLU A 240 7.49 -25.54 7.92
CA GLU A 240 8.91 -25.18 7.80
C GLU A 240 9.34 -24.20 8.90
N VAL A 241 8.49 -23.23 9.21
CA VAL A 241 8.71 -22.26 10.28
C VAL A 241 8.77 -22.95 11.64
N GLN A 242 7.81 -23.81 11.96
CA GLN A 242 7.80 -24.57 13.22
C GLN A 242 8.98 -25.51 13.34
N GLN A 243 9.34 -26.23 12.25
CA GLN A 243 10.52 -27.09 12.23
C GLN A 243 11.80 -26.29 12.42
N ARG A 244 11.92 -25.12 11.77
CA ARG A 244 13.08 -24.25 11.92
C ARG A 244 13.23 -23.77 13.37
N ILE A 245 12.14 -23.39 14.04
CA ILE A 245 12.12 -22.98 15.45
C ILE A 245 12.54 -24.15 16.33
N ALA A 246 11.91 -25.33 16.17
CA ALA A 246 12.12 -26.49 17.03
C ALA A 246 13.55 -27.06 16.96
N ARG A 247 14.23 -26.91 15.79
CA ARG A 247 15.60 -27.44 15.56
C ARG A 247 16.71 -26.50 16.03
N ASP A 248 16.40 -25.28 16.45
CA ASP A 248 17.43 -24.30 16.83
C ASP A 248 17.20 -23.78 18.25
N ALA A 249 18.03 -24.20 19.18
CA ALA A 249 17.94 -23.79 20.58
C ALA A 249 18.00 -22.25 20.77
N ARG A 250 18.53 -21.51 19.80
CA ARG A 250 18.56 -20.04 19.83
C ARG A 250 17.17 -19.42 19.57
N LEU A 251 16.25 -20.19 18.97
CA LEU A 251 14.88 -19.73 18.63
C LEU A 251 13.83 -20.26 19.61
N VAL A 252 14.08 -21.43 20.22
CA VAL A 252 13.14 -22.02 21.18
C VAL A 252 12.92 -21.07 22.35
N GLY A 253 11.63 -20.79 22.66
CA GLY A 253 11.23 -19.87 23.72
C GLY A 253 11.45 -18.38 23.41
N ARG A 254 11.90 -18.03 22.19
CA ARG A 254 12.12 -16.65 21.74
C ARG A 254 11.23 -16.24 20.58
N VAL A 255 10.68 -17.19 19.85
CA VAL A 255 9.79 -16.94 18.72
C VAL A 255 8.37 -17.35 19.13
N HIS A 256 7.45 -16.40 19.03
CA HIS A 256 6.06 -16.53 19.46
C HIS A 256 5.15 -16.37 18.24
N LEU A 257 4.39 -17.41 17.90
CA LEU A 257 3.47 -17.43 16.77
C LEU A 257 2.05 -17.07 17.27
N LEU A 258 1.63 -15.83 17.04
CA LEU A 258 0.33 -15.30 17.49
C LEU A 258 -0.84 -15.77 16.61
N GLY A 259 -0.55 -16.17 15.35
CA GLY A 259 -1.63 -16.51 14.40
C GLY A 259 -2.35 -15.26 13.88
N LYS A 260 -3.64 -15.45 13.53
CA LYS A 260 -4.48 -14.38 13.01
C LYS A 260 -4.93 -13.46 14.15
N VAL A 261 -4.60 -12.17 13.98
CA VAL A 261 -4.96 -11.08 14.90
C VAL A 261 -5.90 -10.13 14.17
N ALA A 262 -6.87 -9.54 14.85
CA ALA A 262 -7.73 -8.52 14.28
C ALA A 262 -6.90 -7.26 13.96
N HIS A 263 -7.22 -6.56 12.86
CA HIS A 263 -6.44 -5.38 12.44
C HIS A 263 -6.45 -4.27 13.52
N THR A 264 -7.53 -4.14 14.25
CA THR A 264 -7.65 -3.23 15.41
C THR A 264 -6.63 -3.52 16.51
N ASP A 265 -6.25 -4.78 16.68
CA ASP A 265 -5.30 -5.19 17.72
C ASP A 265 -3.84 -5.08 17.23
N VAL A 266 -3.62 -5.06 15.91
CA VAL A 266 -2.27 -4.86 15.32
C VAL A 266 -1.66 -3.54 15.77
N GLU A 267 -2.45 -2.48 15.91
CA GLU A 267 -1.95 -1.20 16.43
C GLU A 267 -1.34 -1.38 17.82
N ARG A 268 -2.01 -2.11 18.71
CA ARG A 268 -1.54 -2.34 20.07
C ARG A 268 -0.30 -3.22 20.13
N LEU A 269 -0.22 -4.26 19.27
CA LEU A 269 1.00 -5.04 19.10
C LEU A 269 2.16 -4.16 18.60
N MET A 270 1.89 -3.29 17.63
CA MET A 270 2.91 -2.38 17.09
C MET A 270 3.41 -1.40 18.17
N GLN A 271 2.51 -0.83 18.96
CA GLN A 271 2.87 0.06 20.09
C GLN A 271 3.69 -0.64 21.17
N SER A 272 3.59 -1.97 21.29
CA SER A 272 4.38 -2.79 22.23
C SER A 272 5.80 -3.06 21.75
N ALA A 273 6.04 -2.99 20.44
CA ALA A 273 7.30 -3.36 19.82
C ALA A 273 8.37 -2.27 19.93
N ASP A 274 9.64 -2.68 19.99
CA ASP A 274 10.79 -1.79 19.80
C ASP A 274 11.16 -1.69 18.33
N LEU A 275 11.10 -2.82 17.61
CA LEU A 275 11.47 -2.96 16.22
C LEU A 275 10.37 -3.69 15.45
N PHE A 276 10.14 -3.30 14.22
CA PHE A 276 9.35 -4.03 13.24
C PHE A 276 10.26 -4.69 12.23
N VAL A 277 10.10 -6.00 11.96
CA VAL A 277 10.92 -6.72 10.98
C VAL A 277 10.12 -7.19 9.78
N SER A 278 10.68 -7.05 8.58
CA SER A 278 10.13 -7.61 7.34
C SER A 278 11.22 -8.15 6.42
N GLY A 279 10.97 -9.35 5.86
CA GLY A 279 11.85 -10.03 4.89
C GLY A 279 11.33 -10.00 3.44
N SER A 280 10.34 -9.18 3.12
CA SER A 280 9.69 -9.16 1.81
C SER A 280 10.66 -8.95 0.66
N PHE A 281 10.56 -9.80 -0.38
CA PHE A 281 11.31 -9.62 -1.63
C PHE A 281 10.73 -8.53 -2.53
N ALA A 282 9.44 -8.23 -2.42
CA ALA A 282 8.76 -7.19 -3.20
C ALA A 282 7.48 -6.72 -2.48
N GLU A 283 7.20 -5.42 -2.58
CA GLU A 283 5.97 -4.79 -2.12
C GLU A 283 5.59 -3.67 -3.07
N SER A 284 4.30 -3.46 -3.31
CA SER A 284 3.81 -2.26 -4.00
C SER A 284 3.89 -1.04 -3.08
N CYS A 285 3.38 -1.16 -1.87
CA CYS A 285 3.40 -0.10 -0.86
C CYS A 285 4.12 -0.53 0.42
N GLY A 286 3.70 -1.64 1.05
CA GLY A 286 4.18 -2.03 2.38
C GLY A 286 3.37 -1.41 3.50
N TYR A 287 2.06 -1.67 3.53
CA TYR A 287 1.12 -1.12 4.52
C TYR A 287 1.60 -1.29 5.96
N VAL A 288 2.14 -2.45 6.31
CA VAL A 288 2.61 -2.72 7.67
C VAL A 288 3.82 -1.85 8.05
N VAL A 289 4.64 -1.43 7.07
CA VAL A 289 5.72 -0.47 7.32
C VAL A 289 5.14 0.92 7.61
N LEU A 290 4.07 1.32 6.91
CA LEU A 290 3.35 2.56 7.22
C LEU A 290 2.77 2.52 8.64
N GLU A 291 2.21 1.40 9.05
CA GLU A 291 1.67 1.17 10.40
C GLU A 291 2.77 1.27 11.47
N ALA A 292 3.93 0.63 11.23
CA ALA A 292 5.08 0.72 12.12
C ALA A 292 5.58 2.16 12.28
N LEU A 293 5.76 2.88 11.15
CA LEU A 293 6.19 4.28 11.15
C LEU A 293 5.16 5.19 11.84
N ALA A 294 3.86 4.93 11.66
CA ALA A 294 2.78 5.66 12.32
C ALA A 294 2.81 5.50 13.84
N CYS A 295 3.15 4.30 14.32
CA CYS A 295 3.34 4.01 15.76
C CYS A 295 4.69 4.47 16.31
N GLY A 296 5.58 5.05 15.50
CA GLY A 296 6.92 5.44 15.93
C GLY A 296 7.88 4.26 16.13
N VAL A 297 7.57 3.09 15.57
CA VAL A 297 8.38 1.87 15.66
C VAL A 297 9.44 1.86 14.57
N THR A 298 10.68 1.55 14.94
CA THR A 298 11.80 1.51 13.99
C THR A 298 11.72 0.27 13.09
N PRO A 299 11.61 0.43 11.76
CA PRO A 299 11.60 -0.70 10.84
C PRO A 299 13.01 -1.23 10.57
N VAL A 300 13.16 -2.57 10.59
CA VAL A 300 14.33 -3.33 10.14
C VAL A 300 13.87 -4.20 8.98
N ILE A 301 13.99 -3.70 7.77
CA ILE A 301 13.27 -4.20 6.60
C ILE A 301 14.20 -4.40 5.41
N THR A 302 13.79 -5.23 4.46
CA THR A 302 14.57 -5.49 3.25
C THR A 302 14.79 -4.25 2.38
N ASP A 303 15.94 -4.21 1.70
CA ASP A 303 16.32 -3.11 0.81
C ASP A 303 15.63 -3.26 -0.56
N ILE A 304 14.34 -2.91 -0.61
CA ILE A 304 13.51 -2.91 -1.81
C ILE A 304 12.97 -1.50 -2.11
N PRO A 305 12.60 -1.19 -3.38
CA PRO A 305 12.24 0.17 -3.78
C PRO A 305 11.16 0.84 -2.93
N SER A 306 10.07 0.15 -2.64
CA SER A 306 8.98 0.70 -1.81
C SER A 306 9.46 1.02 -0.38
N PHE A 307 10.26 0.15 0.22
CA PHE A 307 10.76 0.36 1.58
C PHE A 307 11.79 1.48 1.67
N ARG A 308 12.65 1.63 0.65
CA ARG A 308 13.52 2.82 0.52
C ARG A 308 12.69 4.10 0.47
N ALA A 309 11.64 4.13 -0.35
CA ALA A 309 10.78 5.30 -0.47
C ALA A 309 10.10 5.66 0.86
N LEU A 310 9.57 4.67 1.59
CA LEU A 310 8.90 4.90 2.87
C LEU A 310 9.85 5.35 3.99
N THR A 311 11.11 4.92 3.97
CA THR A 311 12.10 5.19 5.03
C THR A 311 13.12 6.28 4.66
N ARG A 312 13.01 6.90 3.47
CA ARG A 312 14.04 7.80 2.89
C ARG A 312 15.40 7.13 2.89
N ASP A 313 15.49 6.01 2.18
CA ASP A 313 16.71 5.20 2.04
C ASP A 313 17.30 4.76 3.39
N GLY A 314 16.44 4.36 4.34
CA GLY A 314 16.84 3.88 5.66
C GLY A 314 17.16 5.00 6.68
N ASN A 315 16.86 6.27 6.39
CA ASN A 315 17.11 7.37 7.34
C ASN A 315 16.25 7.26 8.62
N VAL A 316 15.11 6.60 8.56
CA VAL A 316 14.23 6.29 9.70
C VAL A 316 13.97 4.79 9.82
N GLY A 317 15.05 4.02 9.80
CA GLY A 317 15.01 2.55 9.92
C GLY A 317 16.32 1.95 9.49
N HIS A 318 16.34 0.63 9.36
CA HIS A 318 17.52 -0.12 8.91
C HIS A 318 17.14 -0.99 7.71
N LEU A 319 17.87 -0.83 6.61
CA LEU A 319 17.67 -1.64 5.41
C LEU A 319 18.68 -2.78 5.38
N TRP A 320 18.25 -3.97 4.95
CA TRP A 320 19.11 -5.14 4.81
C TRP A 320 18.84 -5.87 3.49
N SER A 321 19.86 -6.55 2.95
CA SER A 321 19.76 -7.23 1.65
C SER A 321 18.81 -8.41 1.72
N CYS A 322 17.89 -8.52 0.75
CA CYS A 322 16.94 -9.64 0.64
C CYS A 322 17.66 -11.00 0.69
N GLY A 323 17.12 -11.94 1.46
CA GLY A 323 17.66 -13.29 1.57
C GLY A 323 19.00 -13.41 2.32
N ASP A 324 19.50 -12.35 2.95
CA ASP A 324 20.78 -12.37 3.69
C ASP A 324 20.57 -12.29 5.21
N PRO A 325 20.55 -13.43 5.92
CA PRO A 325 20.32 -13.45 7.37
C PRO A 325 21.45 -12.80 8.18
N THR A 326 22.67 -12.69 7.62
CA THR A 326 23.80 -12.02 8.29
C THR A 326 23.54 -10.51 8.30
N ARG A 327 23.15 -9.93 7.17
CA ARG A 327 22.81 -8.53 7.08
C ARG A 327 21.60 -8.17 7.95
N LEU A 328 20.62 -9.07 8.05
CA LEU A 328 19.52 -8.87 8.99
C LEU A 328 20.00 -8.85 10.44
N ALA A 329 20.86 -9.80 10.84
CA ALA A 329 21.39 -9.82 12.19
C ALA A 329 22.18 -8.54 12.52
N ASP A 330 23.05 -8.08 11.60
CA ASP A 330 23.79 -6.83 11.74
C ASP A 330 22.85 -5.63 11.89
N ALA A 331 21.78 -5.57 11.07
CA ALA A 331 20.76 -4.51 11.12
C ALA A 331 19.98 -4.49 12.45
N LEU A 332 19.61 -5.68 12.96
CA LEU A 332 18.93 -5.81 14.26
C LEU A 332 19.82 -5.34 15.41
N ILE A 333 21.09 -5.74 15.42
CA ILE A 333 22.08 -5.32 16.42
C ILE A 333 22.30 -3.80 16.37
N ALA A 334 22.47 -3.26 15.17
CA ALA A 334 22.61 -1.81 14.97
C ALA A 334 21.36 -1.05 15.44
N ALA A 335 20.17 -1.55 15.10
CA ALA A 335 18.90 -0.96 15.51
C ALA A 335 18.70 -1.01 17.03
N ALA A 336 19.07 -2.09 17.69
CA ALA A 336 18.97 -2.20 19.14
C ALA A 336 19.88 -1.19 19.86
N SER A 337 21.08 -0.93 19.30
CA SER A 337 22.08 -0.03 19.90
C SER A 337 21.84 1.45 19.58
N ASN A 338 21.27 1.77 18.40
CA ASN A 338 21.15 3.15 17.89
C ASN A 338 19.89 3.33 17.05
N ARG A 339 18.72 3.04 17.62
CA ARG A 339 17.45 3.29 16.94
C ARG A 339 17.06 4.77 17.02
N PRO A 340 16.39 5.31 15.98
CA PRO A 340 15.74 6.61 16.08
C PRO A 340 14.72 6.63 17.23
N SER A 341 14.54 7.78 17.88
CA SER A 341 13.46 7.91 18.86
C SER A 341 12.09 7.74 18.19
N PRO A 342 11.08 7.23 18.90
CA PRO A 342 9.71 7.12 18.36
C PRO A 342 9.18 8.44 17.80
N GLU A 343 9.52 9.56 18.43
CA GLU A 343 9.13 10.91 17.98
C GLU A 343 9.77 11.25 16.64
N ARG A 344 11.04 10.91 16.43
CA ARG A 344 11.73 11.15 15.15
C ARG A 344 11.11 10.32 14.02
N VAL A 345 10.78 9.06 14.27
CA VAL A 345 10.07 8.19 13.32
C VAL A 345 8.69 8.77 13.01
N ARG A 346 7.96 9.21 14.04
CA ARG A 346 6.64 9.81 13.87
C ARG A 346 6.69 11.13 13.11
N VAL A 347 7.65 12.01 13.38
CA VAL A 347 7.83 13.27 12.62
C VAL A 347 8.03 13.00 11.14
N HIS A 348 8.81 11.97 10.78
CA HIS A 348 8.95 11.56 9.40
C HIS A 348 7.61 11.10 8.80
N PHE A 349 6.88 10.22 9.50
CA PHE A 349 5.57 9.77 9.07
C PHE A 349 4.59 10.93 8.85
N ASP A 350 4.50 11.84 9.81
CA ASP A 350 3.59 12.99 9.73
C ASP A 350 3.91 13.92 8.57
N ALA A 351 5.19 14.13 8.28
CA ALA A 351 5.65 15.01 7.22
C ALA A 351 5.41 14.42 5.80
N MET A 352 5.57 13.11 5.63
CA MET A 352 5.66 12.48 4.30
C MET A 352 4.57 11.44 4.00
N LEU A 353 4.08 10.74 5.02
CA LEU A 353 3.31 9.51 4.89
C LEU A 353 1.91 9.58 5.54
N SER A 354 1.62 10.58 6.35
CA SER A 354 0.29 10.73 6.96
C SER A 354 -0.80 10.97 5.90
N PHE A 355 -2.05 10.72 6.26
CA PHE A 355 -3.21 10.99 5.39
C PHE A 355 -3.13 12.37 4.75
N LYS A 356 -2.83 13.40 5.55
CA LYS A 356 -2.69 14.78 5.06
C LYS A 356 -1.51 14.95 4.10
N ALA A 357 -0.38 14.30 4.35
CA ALA A 357 0.82 14.42 3.53
C ALA A 357 0.64 13.70 2.17
N VAL A 358 0.15 12.47 2.19
CA VAL A 358 -0.13 11.69 0.97
C VAL A 358 -1.27 12.34 0.17
N GLY A 359 -2.32 12.83 0.85
CA GLY A 359 -3.41 13.56 0.20
C GLY A 359 -2.95 14.80 -0.55
N ARG A 360 -1.99 15.58 0.01
CA ARG A 360 -1.38 16.72 -0.69
C ARG A 360 -0.59 16.29 -1.93
N GLN A 361 0.17 15.21 -1.85
CA GLN A 361 0.90 14.66 -3.00
C GLN A 361 -0.07 14.27 -4.13
N TRP A 362 -1.21 13.66 -3.81
CA TRP A 362 -2.25 13.35 -4.77
C TRP A 362 -2.91 14.61 -5.34
N ALA A 363 -3.26 15.59 -4.50
CA ALA A 363 -3.84 16.86 -4.96
C ALA A 363 -2.91 17.58 -5.96
N ASP A 364 -1.59 17.60 -5.69
CA ASP A 364 -0.58 18.14 -6.58
C ASP A 364 -0.49 17.36 -7.91
N ALA A 365 -0.55 16.03 -7.86
CA ALA A 365 -0.54 15.18 -9.04
C ALA A 365 -1.77 15.44 -9.93
N TYR A 366 -2.95 15.54 -9.34
CA TYR A 366 -4.18 15.87 -10.09
C TYR A 366 -4.12 17.28 -10.72
N ALA A 367 -3.63 18.26 -9.96
CA ALA A 367 -3.46 19.63 -10.49
C ALA A 367 -2.52 19.66 -11.69
N GLN A 368 -1.42 18.88 -11.66
CA GLN A 368 -0.48 18.78 -12.76
C GLN A 368 -1.12 18.18 -14.01
N VAL A 369 -1.78 17.02 -13.91
CA VAL A 369 -2.38 16.37 -15.10
C VAL A 369 -3.55 17.18 -15.66
N HIS A 370 -4.33 17.84 -14.80
CA HIS A 370 -5.41 18.74 -15.22
C HIS A 370 -4.85 19.99 -15.93
N GLY A 371 -3.79 20.61 -15.39
CA GLY A 371 -3.16 21.79 -15.96
C GLY A 371 -2.51 21.52 -17.32
N ASP A 372 -1.81 20.39 -17.50
CA ASP A 372 -1.22 20.00 -18.78
C ASP A 372 -2.26 19.82 -19.88
N ARG A 373 -3.43 19.27 -19.51
CA ARG A 373 -4.53 19.09 -20.46
C ARG A 373 -5.09 20.41 -20.96
N ARG A 374 -5.18 21.42 -20.09
CA ARG A 374 -5.63 22.78 -20.47
C ARG A 374 -4.65 23.46 -21.43
N ARG A 375 -3.32 23.31 -21.20
CA ARG A 375 -2.28 23.89 -22.06
C ARG A 375 -2.22 23.27 -23.46
N ARG A 376 -2.63 22.02 -23.63
CA ARG A 376 -2.70 21.36 -24.94
C ARG A 376 -3.90 21.79 -25.79
N LYS A 377 -4.84 22.54 -25.20
CA LYS A 377 -6.05 23.06 -25.87
C LYS A 377 -5.93 24.53 -26.26
N SER A 378 -5.06 25.28 -25.60
CA SER A 378 -4.68 26.66 -25.96
C SER A 378 -3.57 26.65 -26.98
#